data_f2b8a83826b7d9d1e3c73c292b062eaa
#
_entry.id   f2b8a83826b7d9d1e3c73c292b062eaa
#
_cell.length_a   1.000
_cell.length_b   1.000
_cell.length_c   1.000
_cell.angle_alpha   90.00
_cell.angle_beta   90.00
_cell.angle_gamma   90.00
#
_symmetry.space_group_name_H-M   'P 1'
#
loop_
_entity.id
_entity.type
_entity.pdbx_description
1 polymer ?
#
loop_
_entity_poly.entity_id
_entity_poly.type
_entity_poly.pdbx_seq_one_letter_code
_entity_poly.pdbx_strand_id
1 'polypeptide(L)'
;MMLLFASVLGWLPSYGVTDGWKSYVMPVIALSLPSLAEVIRMTRSAMLDTINQDYVRTARAKGRQEKGVIWGHALKNALMPIITVIGSNFGSLLGGSVVTETVFSLPGLGNMVVSSIRTKDVPQVMAGTLVIAAMFCLILLIVDVAYTFIDPRVRTSYSKADKREKKAMRKGTEVKAS
;
A
#
# COMPACT_ATOMS: atom_id res chain seq x y z
N MET A 1 12.00 0.26 22.53
CA MET A 1 12.33 -1.00 21.85
C MET A 1 13.83 -1.16 21.62
N MET A 2 14.51 -0.20 20.97
CA MET A 2 15.96 -0.21 20.76
C MET A 2 16.77 -0.36 22.05
N LEU A 3 16.45 0.45 23.09
CA LEU A 3 17.12 0.35 24.40
C LEU A 3 16.95 -1.00 25.08
N LEU A 4 15.77 -1.63 25.00
CA LEU A 4 15.53 -2.92 25.64
C LEU A 4 16.29 -4.07 24.94
N PHE A 5 16.19 -4.19 23.64
CA PHE A 5 16.74 -5.34 22.91
C PHE A 5 18.23 -5.20 22.59
N ALA A 6 18.71 -3.98 22.38
CA ALA A 6 20.12 -3.75 22.05
C ALA A 6 20.97 -3.46 23.30
N SER A 7 20.49 -2.59 24.21
CA SER A 7 21.30 -2.16 25.37
C SER A 7 21.15 -3.09 26.57
N VAL A 8 19.95 -3.62 26.85
CA VAL A 8 19.69 -4.45 28.03
C VAL A 8 19.89 -5.93 27.75
N LEU A 9 19.38 -6.45 26.63
CA LEU A 9 19.49 -7.87 26.29
C LEU A 9 20.74 -8.21 25.45
N GLY A 10 21.31 -7.22 24.72
CA GLY A 10 22.51 -7.47 23.90
C GLY A 10 22.30 -8.45 22.74
N TRP A 11 21.04 -8.75 22.39
CA TRP A 11 20.70 -9.76 21.39
C TRP A 11 20.79 -9.27 19.95
N LEU A 12 20.60 -7.96 19.76
CA LEU A 12 20.56 -7.35 18.43
C LEU A 12 21.43 -6.07 18.42
N PRO A 13 22.13 -5.77 17.33
CA PRO A 13 22.96 -4.58 17.23
C PRO A 13 22.10 -3.30 17.29
N SER A 14 22.64 -2.30 17.98
CA SER A 14 21.94 -1.03 18.21
C SER A 14 21.82 -0.18 16.93
N TYR A 15 22.83 -0.24 16.04
CA TYR A 15 22.93 0.55 14.82
C TYR A 15 24.01 0.01 13.88
N GLY A 16 23.87 0.37 12.60
CA GLY A 16 24.80 -0.05 11.55
C GLY A 16 24.57 -1.48 11.06
N VAL A 17 25.34 -1.91 10.07
CA VAL A 17 25.28 -3.25 9.46
C VAL A 17 26.48 -4.06 9.91
N THR A 18 26.73 -4.15 11.22
CA THR A 18 27.88 -4.87 11.77
C THR A 18 27.68 -6.38 11.78
N ASP A 19 26.45 -6.85 12.03
CA ASP A 19 26.12 -8.27 12.20
C ASP A 19 25.29 -8.85 11.05
N GLY A 20 25.45 -8.31 9.84
CA GLY A 20 24.77 -8.77 8.64
C GLY A 20 23.24 -8.67 8.76
N TRP A 21 22.51 -9.77 8.50
CA TRP A 21 21.04 -9.76 8.48
C TRP A 21 20.38 -9.43 9.84
N LYS A 22 21.03 -9.68 10.95
CA LYS A 22 20.54 -9.39 12.30
C LYS A 22 20.32 -7.89 12.53
N SER A 23 21.11 -7.04 11.86
CA SER A 23 20.98 -5.59 11.95
C SER A 23 19.67 -5.07 11.35
N TYR A 24 19.03 -5.82 10.46
CA TYR A 24 17.77 -5.43 9.84
C TYR A 24 16.53 -5.86 10.62
N VAL A 25 16.66 -6.77 11.59
CA VAL A 25 15.50 -7.31 12.33
C VAL A 25 14.75 -6.22 13.09
N MET A 26 15.46 -5.37 13.84
CA MET A 26 14.81 -4.29 14.61
C MET A 26 14.16 -3.22 13.73
N PRO A 27 14.83 -2.68 12.70
CA PRO A 27 14.20 -1.75 11.76
C PRO A 27 12.95 -2.32 11.07
N VAL A 28 13.01 -3.57 10.62
CA VAL A 28 11.88 -4.25 9.98
C VAL A 28 10.70 -4.39 10.95
N ILE A 29 10.93 -4.83 12.18
CA ILE A 29 9.88 -4.92 13.19
C ILE A 29 9.30 -3.55 13.51
N ALA A 30 10.13 -2.53 13.67
CA ALA A 30 9.69 -1.18 13.97
C ALA A 30 8.78 -0.58 12.90
N LEU A 31 9.07 -0.84 11.61
CA LEU A 31 8.27 -0.38 10.48
C LEU A 31 7.03 -1.25 10.24
N SER A 32 7.15 -2.56 10.41
CA SER A 32 6.08 -3.50 10.04
C SER A 32 4.95 -3.56 11.06
N LEU A 33 5.22 -3.44 12.37
CA LEU A 33 4.20 -3.60 13.40
C LEU A 33 3.02 -2.62 13.29
N PRO A 34 3.22 -1.31 13.09
CA PRO A 34 2.11 -0.36 12.92
C PRO A 34 1.28 -0.67 11.68
N SER A 35 1.94 -0.89 10.52
CA SER A 35 1.29 -1.25 9.26
C SER A 35 0.52 -2.55 9.35
N LEU A 36 1.09 -3.57 9.98
CA LEU A 36 0.45 -4.87 10.19
C LEU A 36 -0.82 -4.73 11.04
N ALA A 37 -0.76 -3.96 12.12
CA ALA A 37 -1.92 -3.71 12.99
C ALA A 37 -3.05 -3.00 12.24
N GLU A 38 -2.73 -2.07 11.35
CA GLU A 38 -3.71 -1.37 10.51
C GLU A 38 -4.36 -2.31 9.49
N VAL A 39 -3.55 -3.09 8.75
CA VAL A 39 -4.05 -4.06 7.77
C VAL A 39 -4.94 -5.11 8.44
N ILE A 40 -4.55 -5.65 9.60
CA ILE A 40 -5.37 -6.63 10.34
C ILE A 40 -6.71 -6.01 10.74
N ARG A 41 -6.72 -4.80 11.28
CA ARG A 41 -7.95 -4.12 11.70
C ARG A 41 -8.88 -3.86 10.51
N MET A 42 -8.31 -3.37 9.41
CA MET A 42 -9.08 -3.10 8.19
C MET A 42 -9.60 -4.37 7.55
N THR A 43 -8.79 -5.43 7.49
CA THR A 43 -9.21 -6.74 6.99
C THR A 43 -10.38 -7.30 7.80
N ARG A 44 -10.32 -7.21 9.13
CA ARG A 44 -11.41 -7.64 10.00
C ARG A 44 -12.68 -6.84 9.73
N SER A 45 -12.59 -5.52 9.67
CA SER A 45 -13.75 -4.67 9.39
C SER A 45 -14.37 -4.97 8.03
N ALA A 46 -13.58 -4.99 6.97
CA ALA A 46 -14.02 -5.28 5.62
C ALA A 46 -14.68 -6.66 5.49
N MET A 47 -14.13 -7.66 6.17
CA MET A 47 -14.73 -9.00 6.21
C MET A 47 -16.07 -9.02 6.94
N LEU A 48 -16.19 -8.37 8.10
CA LEU A 48 -17.44 -8.29 8.86
C LEU A 48 -18.53 -7.57 8.05
N ASP A 49 -18.19 -6.46 7.41
CA ASP A 49 -19.11 -5.71 6.55
C ASP A 49 -19.60 -6.57 5.38
N THR A 50 -18.69 -7.32 4.77
CA THR A 50 -19.00 -8.16 3.60
C THR A 50 -19.83 -9.38 3.97
N ILE A 51 -19.57 -10.04 5.11
CA ILE A 51 -20.31 -11.25 5.55
C ILE A 51 -21.78 -10.94 5.86
N ASN A 52 -22.09 -9.70 6.23
CA ASN A 52 -23.44 -9.26 6.56
C ASN A 52 -24.27 -8.84 5.33
N GLN A 53 -23.70 -8.81 4.14
CA GLN A 53 -24.37 -8.39 2.91
C GLN A 53 -25.40 -9.42 2.42
N ASP A 54 -26.46 -8.97 1.76
CA ASP A 54 -27.60 -9.80 1.32
C ASP A 54 -27.20 -10.87 0.31
N TYR A 55 -26.20 -10.63 -0.55
CA TYR A 55 -25.74 -11.64 -1.49
C TYR A 55 -25.03 -12.82 -0.79
N VAL A 56 -24.41 -12.60 0.38
CA VAL A 56 -23.81 -13.64 1.21
C VAL A 56 -24.92 -14.46 1.87
N ARG A 57 -25.97 -13.81 2.38
CA ARG A 57 -27.17 -14.48 2.91
C ARG A 57 -27.83 -15.34 1.84
N THR A 58 -27.96 -14.83 0.62
CA THR A 58 -28.52 -15.57 -0.51
C THR A 58 -27.67 -16.82 -0.86
N ALA A 59 -26.35 -16.70 -0.82
CA ALA A 59 -25.45 -17.82 -1.08
C ALA A 59 -25.58 -18.93 -0.01
N ARG A 60 -25.78 -18.55 1.26
CA ARG A 60 -26.07 -19.48 2.37
C ARG A 60 -27.44 -20.17 2.19
N ALA A 61 -28.46 -19.40 1.81
CA ALA A 61 -29.80 -19.91 1.57
C ALA A 61 -29.85 -20.98 0.43
N LYS A 62 -28.93 -20.87 -0.55
CA LYS A 62 -28.75 -21.87 -1.62
C LYS A 62 -28.02 -23.15 -1.17
N GLY A 63 -27.74 -23.32 0.13
CA GLY A 63 -27.13 -24.55 0.67
C GLY A 63 -25.61 -24.64 0.43
N ARG A 64 -24.93 -23.54 0.06
CA ARG A 64 -23.49 -23.57 -0.17
C ARG A 64 -22.73 -23.69 1.17
N GLN A 65 -21.69 -24.52 1.19
CA GLN A 65 -20.86 -24.70 2.38
C GLN A 65 -20.25 -23.37 2.85
N GLU A 66 -20.20 -23.14 4.15
CA GLU A 66 -19.73 -21.89 4.77
C GLU A 66 -18.32 -21.47 4.30
N LYS A 67 -17.39 -22.44 4.19
CA LYS A 67 -16.05 -22.18 3.62
C LYS A 67 -16.13 -21.62 2.19
N GLY A 68 -16.99 -22.16 1.34
CA GLY A 68 -17.19 -21.68 -0.02
C GLY A 68 -17.84 -20.32 -0.11
N VAL A 69 -18.68 -19.97 0.85
CA VAL A 69 -19.30 -18.63 0.98
C VAL A 69 -18.25 -17.61 1.41
N ILE A 70 -17.46 -17.92 2.43
CA ILE A 70 -16.43 -17.00 2.97
C ILE A 70 -15.33 -16.73 1.93
N TRP A 71 -14.70 -17.78 1.41
CA TRP A 71 -13.57 -17.64 0.49
C TRP A 71 -13.99 -17.19 -0.93
N GLY A 72 -15.12 -17.69 -1.44
CA GLY A 72 -15.57 -17.43 -2.81
C GLY A 72 -16.35 -16.13 -2.98
N HIS A 73 -17.06 -15.67 -1.97
CA HIS A 73 -17.94 -14.50 -2.05
C HIS A 73 -17.54 -13.38 -1.12
N ALA A 74 -17.33 -13.65 0.18
CA ALA A 74 -17.02 -12.61 1.14
C ALA A 74 -15.61 -12.05 0.94
N LEU A 75 -14.58 -12.90 0.95
CA LEU A 75 -13.19 -12.48 0.82
C LEU A 75 -12.93 -11.73 -0.48
N LYS A 76 -13.46 -12.22 -1.60
CA LYS A 76 -13.24 -11.56 -2.91
C LYS A 76 -13.72 -10.11 -2.94
N ASN A 77 -14.84 -9.82 -2.29
CA ASN A 77 -15.36 -8.45 -2.22
C ASN A 77 -14.69 -7.63 -1.11
N ALA A 78 -14.25 -8.26 -0.03
CA ALA A 78 -13.48 -7.60 1.04
C ALA A 78 -12.04 -7.24 0.60
N LEU A 79 -11.49 -7.91 -0.40
CA LEU A 79 -10.15 -7.61 -0.92
C LEU A 79 -10.00 -6.19 -1.47
N MET A 80 -11.07 -5.60 -2.04
CA MET A 80 -11.03 -4.23 -2.57
C MET A 80 -10.53 -3.21 -1.53
N PRO A 81 -11.23 -2.99 -0.41
CA PRO A 81 -10.77 -2.03 0.59
C PRO A 81 -9.44 -2.43 1.23
N ILE A 82 -9.15 -3.73 1.35
CA ILE A 82 -7.88 -4.22 1.92
C ILE A 82 -6.69 -3.81 1.04
N ILE A 83 -6.79 -3.98 -0.28
CA ILE A 83 -5.71 -3.63 -1.22
C ILE A 83 -5.49 -2.13 -1.27
N THR A 84 -6.55 -1.33 -1.17
CA THR A 84 -6.44 0.13 -1.08
C THR A 84 -5.63 0.54 0.15
N VAL A 85 -5.89 -0.06 1.31
CA VAL A 85 -5.13 0.21 2.54
C VAL A 85 -3.68 -0.29 2.44
N ILE A 86 -3.45 -1.46 1.86
CA ILE A 86 -2.09 -1.95 1.61
C ILE A 86 -1.34 -0.97 0.70
N GLY A 87 -1.97 -0.49 -0.38
CA GLY A 87 -1.37 0.47 -1.29
C GLY A 87 -1.00 1.78 -0.60
N SER A 88 -1.89 2.35 0.21
CA SER A 88 -1.62 3.58 0.97
C SER A 88 -0.52 3.39 2.03
N ASN A 89 -0.44 2.21 2.64
CA ASN A 89 0.62 1.88 3.61
C ASN A 89 2.01 1.84 2.97
N PHE A 90 2.15 1.46 1.70
CA PHE A 90 3.45 1.55 1.01
C PHE A 90 3.99 2.98 0.99
N GLY A 91 3.12 3.98 0.78
CA GLY A 91 3.52 5.39 0.86
C GLY A 91 4.05 5.78 2.23
N SER A 92 3.33 5.38 3.28
CA SER A 92 3.72 5.63 4.66
C SER A 92 5.01 4.90 5.04
N LEU A 93 5.22 3.68 4.53
CA LEU A 93 6.45 2.91 4.76
C LEU A 93 7.67 3.57 4.12
N LEU A 94 7.54 4.12 2.90
CA LEU A 94 8.64 4.83 2.24
C LEU A 94 9.03 6.10 3.02
N GLY A 95 8.06 6.88 3.51
CA GLY A 95 8.33 8.02 4.38
C GLY A 95 8.94 7.62 5.72
N GLY A 96 8.41 6.56 6.34
CA GLY A 96 8.89 6.01 7.60
C GLY A 96 10.28 5.36 7.49
N SER A 97 10.64 4.83 6.33
CA SER A 97 11.95 4.22 6.11
C SER A 97 13.08 5.21 6.25
N VAL A 98 12.91 6.46 5.78
CA VAL A 98 13.92 7.53 5.91
C VAL A 98 14.30 7.77 7.37
N VAL A 99 13.29 7.85 8.25
CA VAL A 99 13.51 8.04 9.70
C VAL A 99 14.19 6.80 10.29
N THR A 100 13.71 5.61 9.93
CA THR A 100 14.25 4.35 10.44
C THR A 100 15.69 4.14 9.99
N GLU A 101 16.01 4.37 8.72
CA GLU A 101 17.38 4.29 8.20
C GLU A 101 18.33 5.25 8.95
N THR A 102 17.85 6.46 9.23
CA THR A 102 18.64 7.46 9.96
C THR A 102 18.86 7.05 11.41
N VAL A 103 17.81 6.58 12.11
CA VAL A 103 17.88 6.19 13.53
C VAL A 103 18.77 4.96 13.72
N PHE A 104 18.66 3.97 12.83
CA PHE A 104 19.44 2.74 12.90
C PHE A 104 20.78 2.83 12.13
N SER A 105 21.09 4.00 11.55
CA SER A 105 22.32 4.22 10.74
C SER A 105 22.48 3.18 9.63
N LEU A 106 21.37 2.84 8.96
CA LEU A 106 21.41 1.89 7.85
C LEU A 106 21.83 2.59 6.56
N PRO A 107 22.61 1.92 5.69
CA PRO A 107 22.97 2.45 4.39
C PRO A 107 21.73 2.37 3.47
N GLY A 108 21.01 3.47 3.31
CA GLY A 108 19.82 3.58 2.48
C GLY A 108 19.68 4.95 1.85
N LEU A 109 18.73 5.07 0.89
CA LEU A 109 18.46 6.33 0.18
C LEU A 109 17.98 7.43 1.13
N GLY A 110 17.18 7.09 2.13
CA GLY A 110 16.69 8.06 3.11
C GLY A 110 17.81 8.62 3.96
N ASN A 111 18.69 7.77 4.49
CA ASN A 111 19.86 8.19 5.27
C ASN A 111 20.83 9.02 4.40
N MET A 112 21.02 8.65 3.12
CA MET A 112 21.81 9.43 2.17
C MET A 112 21.24 10.84 1.99
N VAL A 113 19.94 10.99 1.78
CA VAL A 113 19.28 12.31 1.63
C VAL A 113 19.43 13.15 2.90
N VAL A 114 19.19 12.57 4.08
CA VAL A 114 19.34 13.27 5.36
C VAL A 114 20.79 13.71 5.59
N SER A 115 21.76 12.87 5.26
CA SER A 115 23.19 13.20 5.33
C SER A 115 23.55 14.36 4.39
N SER A 116 23.04 14.34 3.15
CA SER A 116 23.25 15.38 2.15
C SER A 116 22.64 16.72 2.56
N ILE A 117 21.51 16.72 3.26
CA ILE A 117 20.93 17.93 3.85
C ILE A 117 21.88 18.52 4.88
N ARG A 118 22.49 17.70 5.73
CA ARG A 118 23.44 18.17 6.75
C ARG A 118 24.71 18.75 6.15
N THR A 119 25.18 18.21 5.04
CA THR A 119 26.35 18.70 4.30
C THR A 119 26.01 19.81 3.30
N LYS A 120 24.74 20.20 3.19
CA LYS A 120 24.22 21.21 2.24
C LYS A 120 24.51 20.86 0.77
N ASP A 121 24.58 19.58 0.44
CA ASP A 121 24.75 19.10 -0.93
C ASP A 121 23.39 19.05 -1.65
N VAL A 122 23.02 20.21 -2.22
CA VAL A 122 21.71 20.38 -2.90
C VAL A 122 21.53 19.42 -4.08
N PRO A 123 22.50 19.23 -4.99
CA PRO A 123 22.38 18.26 -6.09
C PRO A 123 22.03 16.85 -5.61
N GLN A 124 22.71 16.36 -4.57
CA GLN A 124 22.50 15.03 -4.05
C GLN A 124 21.11 14.88 -3.35
N VAL A 125 20.66 15.91 -2.63
CA VAL A 125 19.31 15.97 -2.04
C VAL A 125 18.25 15.89 -3.13
N MET A 126 18.39 16.68 -4.20
CA MET A 126 17.44 16.67 -5.32
C MET A 126 17.41 15.30 -6.00
N ALA A 127 18.57 14.74 -6.33
CA ALA A 127 18.66 13.44 -6.97
C ALA A 127 18.04 12.33 -6.11
N GLY A 128 18.37 12.26 -4.82
CA GLY A 128 17.84 11.27 -3.89
C GLY A 128 16.32 11.39 -3.72
N THR A 129 15.80 12.59 -3.61
CA THR A 129 14.35 12.84 -3.49
C THR A 129 13.61 12.43 -4.77
N LEU A 130 14.15 12.74 -5.95
CA LEU A 130 13.56 12.32 -7.22
C LEU A 130 13.52 10.79 -7.37
N VAL A 131 14.59 10.10 -6.97
CA VAL A 131 14.62 8.63 -6.99
C VAL A 131 13.57 8.03 -6.06
N ILE A 132 13.46 8.53 -4.82
CA ILE A 132 12.44 8.06 -3.87
C ILE A 132 11.04 8.32 -4.42
N ALA A 133 10.78 9.50 -4.99
CA ALA A 133 9.49 9.84 -5.60
C ALA A 133 9.17 8.94 -6.80
N ALA A 134 10.15 8.66 -7.67
CA ALA A 134 9.97 7.76 -8.80
C ALA A 134 9.66 6.33 -8.37
N MET A 135 10.37 5.81 -7.36
CA MET A 135 10.08 4.50 -6.77
C MET A 135 8.67 4.44 -6.16
N PHE A 136 8.26 5.50 -5.48
CA PHE A 136 6.91 5.61 -4.93
C PHE A 136 5.84 5.56 -6.02
N CYS A 137 5.98 6.36 -7.09
CA CYS A 137 5.08 6.34 -8.23
C CYS A 137 5.01 4.95 -8.89
N LEU A 138 6.14 4.27 -9.02
CA LEU A 138 6.21 2.93 -9.60
C LEU A 138 5.45 1.91 -8.73
N ILE A 139 5.63 1.97 -7.40
CA ILE A 139 4.90 1.10 -6.47
C ILE A 139 3.40 1.36 -6.54
N LEU A 140 2.96 2.62 -6.54
CA LEU A 140 1.55 2.96 -6.70
C LEU A 140 0.98 2.44 -8.02
N LEU A 141 1.72 2.57 -9.12
CA LEU A 141 1.32 2.03 -10.43
C LEU A 141 1.12 0.51 -10.36
N ILE A 142 2.03 -0.22 -9.70
CA ILE A 142 1.90 -1.67 -9.50
C ILE A 142 0.64 -2.00 -8.70
N VAL A 143 0.36 -1.25 -7.64
CA VAL A 143 -0.84 -1.42 -6.80
C VAL A 143 -2.10 -1.15 -7.63
N ASP A 144 -2.14 -0.09 -8.43
CA ASP A 144 -3.28 0.26 -9.29
C ASP A 144 -3.54 -0.80 -10.37
N VAL A 145 -2.47 -1.34 -10.96
CA VAL A 145 -2.55 -2.46 -11.90
C VAL A 145 -3.11 -3.69 -11.20
N ALA A 146 -2.60 -4.05 -10.02
CA ALA A 146 -3.10 -5.18 -9.24
C ALA A 146 -4.59 -4.99 -8.88
N TYR A 147 -4.99 -3.77 -8.51
CA TYR A 147 -6.39 -3.41 -8.25
C TYR A 147 -7.28 -3.67 -9.47
N THR A 148 -6.84 -3.29 -10.67
CA THR A 148 -7.58 -3.49 -11.93
C THR A 148 -7.77 -4.98 -12.25
N PHE A 149 -6.85 -5.86 -11.86
CA PHE A 149 -6.99 -7.31 -12.03
C PHE A 149 -8.01 -7.93 -11.06
N ILE A 150 -8.14 -7.38 -9.86
CA ILE A 150 -9.03 -7.90 -8.81
C ILE A 150 -10.46 -7.41 -8.99
N ASP A 151 -10.64 -6.16 -9.44
CA ASP A 151 -11.96 -5.60 -9.75
C ASP A 151 -12.18 -5.29 -11.24
N PRO A 152 -12.67 -6.26 -12.02
CA PRO A 152 -13.01 -6.03 -13.42
C PRO A 152 -14.17 -5.04 -13.60
N ARG A 153 -14.91 -4.66 -12.55
CA ARG A 153 -16.05 -3.70 -12.64
C ARG A 153 -15.57 -2.28 -12.90
N VAL A 154 -14.41 -1.90 -12.44
CA VAL A 154 -13.80 -0.59 -12.72
C VAL A 154 -13.64 -0.39 -14.23
N ARG A 155 -13.27 -1.45 -14.96
CA ARG A 155 -13.12 -1.43 -16.42
C ARG A 155 -14.43 -1.08 -17.16
N THR A 156 -15.58 -1.49 -16.63
CA THR A 156 -16.89 -1.20 -17.23
C THR A 156 -17.36 0.22 -16.95
N SER A 157 -16.95 0.83 -15.85
CA SER A 157 -17.31 2.22 -15.50
C SER A 157 -16.60 3.21 -16.41
N TYR A 158 -15.31 3.03 -16.66
CA TYR A 158 -14.53 3.86 -17.60
C TYR A 158 -15.06 3.73 -19.04
N SER A 159 -15.39 2.52 -19.49
CA SER A 159 -15.96 2.29 -20.82
C SER A 159 -17.34 2.97 -21.01
N LYS A 160 -18.16 3.04 -19.95
CA LYS A 160 -19.46 3.75 -20.00
C LYS A 160 -19.30 5.26 -19.98
N ALA A 161 -18.32 5.79 -19.24
CA ALA A 161 -18.02 7.21 -19.20
C ALA A 161 -17.52 7.70 -20.56
N ASP A 162 -16.54 7.01 -21.17
CA ASP A 162 -16.00 7.32 -22.50
C ASP A 162 -17.08 7.28 -23.60
N LYS A 163 -18.00 6.28 -23.55
CA LYS A 163 -19.13 6.21 -24.48
C LYS A 163 -20.14 7.34 -24.29
N ARG A 164 -20.37 7.82 -23.07
CA ARG A 164 -21.26 8.94 -22.79
C ARG A 164 -20.64 10.25 -23.30
N GLU A 165 -19.36 10.46 -23.09
CA GLU A 165 -18.61 11.63 -23.53
C GLU A 165 -18.58 11.71 -25.07
N LYS A 166 -18.24 10.61 -25.76
CA LYS A 166 -18.27 10.51 -27.22
C LYS A 166 -19.68 10.77 -27.79
N LYS A 167 -20.73 10.29 -27.11
CA LYS A 167 -22.12 10.54 -27.53
C LYS A 167 -22.54 12.01 -27.33
N ALA A 168 -22.06 12.66 -26.26
CA ALA A 168 -22.30 14.07 -26.00
C ALA A 168 -21.59 14.96 -27.02
N MET A 169 -20.33 14.66 -27.35
CA MET A 169 -19.57 15.36 -28.38
C MET A 169 -20.23 15.26 -29.77
N ARG A 170 -20.70 14.08 -30.17
CA ARG A 170 -21.44 13.92 -31.46
C ARG A 170 -22.71 14.74 -31.52
N LYS A 171 -23.52 14.74 -30.45
CA LYS A 171 -24.72 15.57 -30.40
C LYS A 171 -24.42 17.06 -30.44
N GLY A 172 -23.36 17.52 -29.76
CA GLY A 172 -22.92 18.92 -29.81
C GLY A 172 -22.44 19.36 -31.19
N THR A 173 -21.87 18.46 -31.99
CA THR A 173 -21.43 18.73 -33.36
C THR A 173 -22.62 18.80 -34.32
N GLU A 174 -23.64 17.94 -34.16
CA GLU A 174 -24.87 17.94 -34.97
C GLU A 174 -25.71 19.20 -34.76
N VAL A 175 -25.78 19.71 -33.52
CA VAL A 175 -26.51 20.96 -33.20
C VAL A 175 -25.81 22.21 -33.75
N LYS A 176 -24.51 22.21 -33.94
CA LYS A 176 -23.73 23.32 -34.51
C LYS A 176 -23.75 23.33 -36.05
N ALA A 177 -24.10 22.20 -36.67
CA ALA A 177 -24.14 22.05 -38.14
C ALA A 177 -25.54 22.28 -38.74
N SER A 178 -26.58 22.42 -37.92
CA SER A 178 -27.93 22.79 -38.27
C SER A 178 -28.18 24.27 -37.99
#